data_5dd8f4ba82a7b635c85d821f40b4fb37
#
_entry.id   5dd8f4ba82a7b635c85d821f40b4fb37
#
_cell.length_a   1.000
_cell.length_b   1.000
_cell.length_c   1.000
_cell.angle_alpha   90.00
_cell.angle_beta   90.00
_cell.angle_gamma   90.00
#
_symmetry.space_group_name_H-M   'P 1'
#
loop_
_entity.id
_entity.type
_entity.pdbx_description
1 polymer ?
#
loop_
_entity_poly.entity_id
_entity_poly.type
_entity_poly.pdbx_seq_one_letter_code
_entity_poly.pdbx_strand_id
1 'polypeptide(L)'
;DAVVVLGSATPSLESWHGVKEGRLGLWSLTTRPTPRPLPTVEVVSLREHLPDPQNLLSAKLRAAVLETVKQGEQAILFLNRRGYTTSLSCGSCGALQGCPDCSAPSMTYHLGRNRLMCHLCGHIEAAPQRCPSCGSEKLEHGAAGTERVEVALASALPGVRVLRLDRDTSRGKALIDVLDRFRRREADVLIGTQMLSKGHDFPGVTLVGVLKADQ
;
A
#
# COMPACT_ATOMS: atom_id res chain seq x y z
N ASP A 1 40.59 -9.84 -0.98
CA ASP A 1 39.49 -10.13 -0.03
C ASP A 1 38.72 -8.83 0.19
N ALA A 2 37.42 -8.88 0.11
CA ALA A 2 36.55 -7.73 0.34
C ALA A 2 35.78 -7.92 1.65
N VAL A 3 35.65 -6.86 2.43
CA VAL A 3 34.79 -6.83 3.61
C VAL A 3 33.37 -6.47 3.17
N VAL A 4 32.40 -7.29 3.54
CA VAL A 4 30.97 -7.05 3.26
C VAL A 4 30.27 -6.63 4.55
N VAL A 5 29.59 -5.49 4.50
CA VAL A 5 28.79 -4.95 5.61
C VAL A 5 27.33 -4.96 5.22
N LEU A 6 26.50 -5.65 6.01
CA LEU A 6 25.05 -5.72 5.82
C LEU A 6 24.37 -4.79 6.83
N GLY A 7 23.74 -3.73 6.35
CA GLY A 7 22.98 -2.79 7.21
C GLY A 7 21.47 -3.04 7.13
N SER A 8 20.82 -3.25 8.27
CA SER A 8 19.36 -3.41 8.35
C SER A 8 18.84 -3.10 9.75
N ALA A 9 17.67 -2.49 9.83
CA ALA A 9 16.94 -2.38 11.10
C ALA A 9 16.21 -3.69 11.47
N THR A 10 15.98 -4.56 10.46
CA THR A 10 15.28 -5.84 10.60
C THR A 10 16.05 -6.89 9.79
N PRO A 11 17.16 -7.44 10.33
CA PRO A 11 17.94 -8.46 9.64
C PRO A 11 17.08 -9.67 9.28
N SER A 12 17.44 -10.35 8.19
CA SER A 12 16.79 -11.62 7.85
C SER A 12 17.12 -12.70 8.88
N LEU A 13 16.28 -13.74 8.97
CA LEU A 13 16.52 -14.86 9.89
C LEU A 13 17.84 -15.56 9.62
N GLU A 14 18.25 -15.67 8.35
CA GLU A 14 19.52 -16.27 7.94
C GLU A 14 20.71 -15.45 8.43
N SER A 15 20.64 -14.10 8.27
CA SER A 15 21.67 -13.20 8.76
C SER A 15 21.76 -13.24 10.28
N TRP A 16 20.61 -13.23 10.96
CA TRP A 16 20.56 -13.33 12.43
C TRP A 16 21.08 -14.68 12.95
N HIS A 17 20.75 -15.77 12.26
CA HIS A 17 21.30 -17.10 12.57
C HIS A 17 22.81 -17.15 12.38
N GLY A 18 23.32 -16.54 11.28
CA GLY A 18 24.76 -16.42 11.05
C GLY A 18 25.50 -15.66 12.16
N VAL A 19 24.86 -14.64 12.76
CA VAL A 19 25.40 -13.95 13.94
C VAL A 19 25.43 -14.87 15.16
N LYS A 20 24.36 -15.63 15.43
CA LYS A 20 24.29 -16.57 16.56
C LYS A 20 25.33 -17.69 16.47
N GLU A 21 25.65 -18.13 15.27
CA GLU A 21 26.68 -19.14 15.02
C GLU A 21 28.10 -18.58 14.94
N GLY A 22 28.29 -17.25 15.09
CA GLY A 22 29.60 -16.62 15.04
C GLY A 22 30.20 -16.48 13.64
N ARG A 23 29.42 -16.77 12.59
CA ARG A 23 29.85 -16.62 11.19
C ARG A 23 29.84 -15.16 10.73
N LEU A 24 29.05 -14.31 11.37
CA LEU A 24 28.92 -12.88 11.11
C LEU A 24 29.16 -12.09 12.40
N GLY A 25 29.92 -11.00 12.31
CA GLY A 25 30.03 -10.02 13.39
C GLY A 25 28.77 -9.15 13.47
N LEU A 26 28.33 -8.81 14.69
CA LEU A 26 27.17 -7.91 14.90
C LEU A 26 27.64 -6.60 15.51
N TRP A 27 27.26 -5.49 14.87
CA TRP A 27 27.34 -4.14 15.43
C TRP A 27 25.95 -3.55 15.54
N SER A 28 25.55 -3.18 16.75
CA SER A 28 24.26 -2.59 17.01
C SER A 28 24.39 -1.08 17.19
N LEU A 29 23.70 -0.31 16.37
CA LEU A 29 23.55 1.13 16.50
C LEU A 29 22.29 1.40 17.35
N THR A 30 22.45 1.63 18.64
CA THR A 30 21.35 1.79 19.58
C THR A 30 20.84 3.22 19.73
N THR A 31 21.63 4.18 19.26
CA THR A 31 21.27 5.61 19.32
C THR A 31 20.99 6.16 17.94
N ARG A 32 19.93 6.97 17.83
CA ARG A 32 19.64 7.69 16.58
C ARG A 32 20.63 8.84 16.40
N PRO A 33 21.17 9.04 15.17
CA PRO A 33 22.06 10.18 14.89
C PRO A 33 21.40 11.53 15.19
N THR A 34 20.09 11.62 14.96
CA THR A 34 19.28 12.79 15.28
C THR A 34 18.20 12.38 16.28
N PRO A 35 18.27 12.83 17.55
CA PRO A 35 17.27 12.50 18.54
C PRO A 35 15.96 13.23 18.20
N ARG A 36 15.02 12.53 17.60
CA ARG A 36 13.65 13.00 17.37
C ARG A 36 12.68 12.10 18.13
N PRO A 37 11.60 12.64 18.69
CA PRO A 37 10.58 11.83 19.32
C PRO A 37 9.98 10.84 18.31
N LEU A 38 9.52 9.71 18.78
CA LEU A 38 8.75 8.78 17.97
C LEU A 38 7.42 9.43 17.57
N PRO A 39 6.87 9.12 16.38
CA PRO A 39 5.55 9.61 16.02
C PRO A 39 4.50 9.05 16.97
N THR A 40 3.48 9.85 17.25
CA THR A 40 2.27 9.37 17.92
C THR A 40 1.53 8.46 16.95
N VAL A 41 1.21 7.24 17.40
CA VAL A 41 0.47 6.26 16.61
C VAL A 41 -0.95 6.18 17.15
N GLU A 42 -1.92 6.34 16.26
CA GLU A 42 -3.32 6.17 16.56
C GLU A 42 -3.92 5.07 15.68
N VAL A 43 -4.60 4.12 16.30
CA VAL A 43 -5.31 3.04 15.60
C VAL A 43 -6.79 3.39 15.52
N VAL A 44 -7.31 3.49 14.30
CA VAL A 44 -8.73 3.79 14.03
C VAL A 44 -9.46 2.51 13.66
N SER A 45 -10.41 2.08 14.51
CA SER A 45 -11.28 0.93 14.23
C SER A 45 -12.24 1.25 13.10
N LEU A 46 -12.13 0.55 11.97
CA LEU A 46 -13.08 0.70 10.86
C LEU A 46 -14.44 0.05 11.13
N ARG A 47 -14.59 -0.70 12.24
CA ARG A 47 -15.88 -1.22 12.68
C ARG A 47 -16.71 -0.13 13.34
N GLU A 48 -16.07 0.79 14.04
CA GLU A 48 -16.70 1.92 14.74
C GLU A 48 -16.75 3.19 13.88
N HIS A 49 -15.80 3.31 12.97
CA HIS A 49 -15.64 4.44 12.06
C HIS A 49 -15.64 3.95 10.62
N LEU A 50 -16.79 3.47 10.17
CA LEU A 50 -16.96 2.98 8.78
C LEU A 50 -16.46 4.05 7.81
N PRO A 51 -15.55 3.69 6.89
CA PRO A 51 -15.19 4.59 5.81
C PRO A 51 -16.42 4.82 4.94
N ASP A 52 -16.60 6.04 4.46
CA ASP A 52 -17.56 6.30 3.41
C ASP A 52 -17.31 5.32 2.25
N PRO A 53 -18.30 4.57 1.79
CA PRO A 53 -18.15 3.60 0.71
C PRO A 53 -17.51 4.19 -0.57
N GLN A 54 -17.72 5.49 -0.78
CA GLN A 54 -17.15 6.21 -1.91
C GLN A 54 -15.72 6.69 -1.66
N ASN A 55 -15.34 6.98 -0.39
CA ASN A 55 -14.10 7.67 -0.07
C ASN A 55 -12.98 6.78 0.47
N LEU A 56 -13.25 5.52 0.83
CA LEU A 56 -12.27 4.55 1.34
C LEU A 56 -11.43 5.01 2.54
N LEU A 57 -11.67 6.22 3.03
CA LEU A 57 -10.96 6.86 4.13
C LEU A 57 -11.92 7.06 5.29
N SER A 58 -11.49 6.76 6.50
CA SER A 58 -12.26 7.15 7.68
C SER A 58 -12.36 8.68 7.76
N ALA A 59 -13.48 9.17 8.34
CA ALA A 59 -13.66 10.61 8.55
C ALA A 59 -12.48 11.23 9.31
N LYS A 60 -11.92 10.49 10.26
CA LYS A 60 -10.77 10.92 11.06
C LYS A 60 -9.50 11.07 10.22
N LEU A 61 -9.16 10.09 9.39
CA LEU A 61 -7.99 10.19 8.50
C LEU A 61 -8.16 11.34 7.50
N ARG A 62 -9.36 11.51 6.96
CA ARG A 62 -9.67 12.62 6.05
C ARG A 62 -9.47 13.98 6.73
N ALA A 63 -9.95 14.14 7.96
CA ALA A 63 -9.76 15.37 8.73
C ALA A 63 -8.26 15.63 9.01
N ALA A 64 -7.51 14.59 9.38
CA ALA A 64 -6.07 14.72 9.61
C ALA A 64 -5.31 15.12 8.33
N VAL A 65 -5.63 14.54 7.17
CA VAL A 65 -5.02 14.95 5.90
C VAL A 65 -5.32 16.41 5.58
N LEU A 66 -6.58 16.84 5.75
CA LEU A 66 -6.96 18.24 5.52
C LEU A 66 -6.20 19.20 6.41
N GLU A 67 -6.06 18.87 7.69
CA GLU A 67 -5.36 19.72 8.66
C GLU A 67 -3.87 19.83 8.30
N THR A 68 -3.23 18.68 7.98
CA THR A 68 -1.84 18.64 7.52
C THR A 68 -1.62 19.54 6.31
N VAL A 69 -2.47 19.43 5.30
CA VAL A 69 -2.36 20.23 4.07
C VAL A 69 -2.61 21.72 4.33
N LYS A 70 -3.56 22.06 5.19
CA LYS A 70 -3.80 23.47 5.60
C LYS A 70 -2.59 24.11 6.29
N GLN A 71 -1.81 23.32 7.02
CA GLN A 71 -0.57 23.76 7.68
C GLN A 71 0.60 23.89 6.68
N GLY A 72 0.38 23.60 5.39
CA GLY A 72 1.42 23.60 4.36
C GLY A 72 2.37 22.41 4.46
N GLU A 73 1.97 21.38 5.18
CA GLU A 73 2.73 20.14 5.35
C GLU A 73 2.24 19.04 4.41
N GLN A 74 2.94 17.92 4.37
CA GLN A 74 2.67 16.83 3.46
C GLN A 74 2.22 15.57 4.19
N ALA A 75 1.41 14.76 3.53
CA ALA A 75 0.98 13.46 4.04
C ALA A 75 1.38 12.31 3.12
N ILE A 76 1.64 11.14 3.70
CA ILE A 76 1.78 9.89 2.96
C ILE A 76 0.61 8.98 3.33
N LEU A 77 -0.05 8.42 2.33
CA LEU A 77 -1.04 7.37 2.50
C LEU A 77 -0.45 6.04 2.01
N PHE A 78 -0.17 5.18 2.96
CA PHE A 78 0.44 3.89 2.73
C PHE A 78 -0.63 2.81 2.66
N LEU A 79 -0.69 2.10 1.53
CA LEU A 79 -1.51 0.91 1.40
C LEU A 79 -0.66 -0.31 1.75
N ASN A 80 -0.96 -0.90 2.91
CA ASN A 80 -0.27 -2.09 3.38
C ASN A 80 -0.78 -3.31 2.60
N ARG A 81 -0.40 -3.44 1.34
CA ARG A 81 -0.73 -4.64 0.61
C ARG A 81 0.41 -5.13 -0.28
N ARG A 82 0.91 -6.33 0.04
CA ARG A 82 1.56 -7.19 -0.93
C ARG A 82 0.46 -7.76 -1.84
N GLY A 83 0.48 -7.38 -3.09
CA GLY A 83 -0.45 -7.90 -4.07
C GLY A 83 -1.75 -7.11 -4.09
N TYR A 84 -1.75 -6.10 -4.92
CA TYR A 84 -2.95 -5.47 -5.42
C TYR A 84 -3.64 -6.45 -6.34
N THR A 85 -4.32 -7.39 -5.73
CA THR A 85 -5.31 -8.17 -6.46
C THR A 85 -6.64 -7.48 -6.23
N THR A 86 -7.10 -6.74 -7.21
CA THR A 86 -8.53 -6.55 -7.35
C THR A 86 -9.13 -7.94 -7.43
N SER A 87 -9.42 -8.57 -6.28
CA SER A 87 -10.11 -9.85 -6.29
C SER A 87 -11.55 -9.60 -6.71
N LEU A 88 -12.05 -10.46 -7.56
CA LEU A 88 -13.47 -10.48 -7.86
C LEU A 88 -14.18 -11.30 -6.77
N SER A 89 -15.09 -10.68 -6.04
CA SER A 89 -15.88 -11.32 -5.00
C SER A 89 -17.37 -11.23 -5.32
N CYS A 90 -18.14 -12.18 -4.84
CA CYS A 90 -19.58 -12.13 -4.96
C CYS A 90 -20.20 -11.35 -3.79
N GLY A 91 -20.92 -10.27 -4.08
CA GLY A 91 -21.64 -9.49 -3.06
C GLY A 91 -22.82 -10.24 -2.42
N SER A 92 -23.26 -11.35 -3.01
CA SER A 92 -24.37 -12.16 -2.47
C SER A 92 -23.91 -13.29 -1.56
N CYS A 93 -22.82 -14.00 -1.89
CA CYS A 93 -22.37 -15.17 -1.12
C CYS A 93 -20.94 -15.02 -0.56
N GLY A 94 -20.25 -13.92 -0.86
CA GLY A 94 -18.89 -13.67 -0.39
C GLY A 94 -17.79 -14.50 -1.08
N ALA A 95 -18.14 -15.38 -2.04
CA ALA A 95 -17.17 -16.23 -2.71
C ALA A 95 -16.14 -15.42 -3.49
N LEU A 96 -14.85 -15.73 -3.30
CA LEU A 96 -13.74 -15.22 -4.09
C LEU A 96 -13.50 -16.11 -5.29
N GLN A 97 -12.97 -15.52 -6.38
CA GLN A 97 -12.57 -16.30 -7.54
C GLN A 97 -11.16 -16.85 -7.34
N GLY A 98 -11.07 -18.12 -6.95
CA GLY A 98 -9.82 -18.85 -6.78
C GLY A 98 -9.21 -19.27 -8.13
N CYS A 99 -7.94 -19.64 -8.13
CA CYS A 99 -7.27 -20.13 -9.31
C CYS A 99 -7.60 -21.62 -9.55
N PRO A 100 -8.04 -22.01 -10.76
CA PRO A 100 -8.34 -23.40 -11.05
C PRO A 100 -7.08 -24.28 -11.19
N ASP A 101 -5.92 -23.71 -11.54
CA ASP A 101 -4.68 -24.45 -11.80
C ASP A 101 -3.79 -24.60 -10.58
N CYS A 102 -3.92 -23.72 -9.61
CA CYS A 102 -3.19 -23.78 -8.35
C CYS A 102 -4.11 -23.39 -7.19
N SER A 103 -3.80 -23.81 -6.00
CA SER A 103 -4.64 -23.56 -4.82
C SER A 103 -4.66 -22.10 -4.33
N ALA A 104 -4.35 -21.11 -5.18
CA ALA A 104 -4.44 -19.70 -4.81
C ALA A 104 -5.89 -19.32 -4.51
N PRO A 105 -6.20 -18.77 -3.33
CA PRO A 105 -7.57 -18.51 -2.91
C PRO A 105 -8.25 -17.37 -3.67
N SER A 106 -7.47 -16.56 -4.39
CA SER A 106 -8.00 -15.50 -5.22
C SER A 106 -7.09 -15.17 -6.40
N MET A 107 -7.69 -14.80 -7.53
CA MET A 107 -6.99 -14.28 -8.70
C MET A 107 -7.15 -12.76 -8.76
N THR A 108 -6.19 -12.11 -9.43
CA THR A 108 -6.22 -10.67 -9.70
C THR A 108 -7.16 -10.36 -10.84
N TYR A 109 -8.09 -9.46 -10.62
CA TYR A 109 -8.92 -8.91 -11.68
C TYR A 109 -8.29 -7.67 -12.29
N HIS A 110 -8.02 -7.69 -13.58
CA HIS A 110 -7.49 -6.57 -14.36
C HIS A 110 -8.65 -5.84 -15.04
N LEU A 111 -9.08 -4.72 -14.45
CA LEU A 111 -10.25 -3.94 -14.90
C LEU A 111 -10.15 -3.55 -16.39
N GLY A 112 -9.01 -3.02 -16.83
CA GLY A 112 -8.81 -2.57 -18.20
C GLY A 112 -8.81 -3.68 -19.26
N ARG A 113 -8.67 -4.94 -18.84
CA ARG A 113 -8.65 -6.12 -19.73
C ARG A 113 -9.81 -7.09 -19.52
N ASN A 114 -10.64 -6.81 -18.49
CA ASN A 114 -11.74 -7.70 -18.05
C ASN A 114 -11.29 -9.18 -17.90
N ARG A 115 -10.14 -9.39 -17.25
CA ARG A 115 -9.52 -10.72 -17.07
C ARG A 115 -9.08 -10.93 -15.63
N LEU A 116 -9.15 -12.20 -15.20
CA LEU A 116 -8.54 -12.69 -13.99
C LEU A 116 -7.16 -13.27 -14.30
N MET A 117 -6.16 -12.95 -13.46
CA MET A 117 -4.80 -13.49 -13.57
C MET A 117 -4.34 -14.02 -12.22
N CYS A 118 -3.82 -15.21 -12.18
CA CYS A 118 -3.14 -15.75 -11.02
C CYS A 118 -1.67 -15.33 -11.02
N HIS A 119 -1.24 -14.53 -10.04
CA HIS A 119 0.17 -14.13 -9.92
C HIS A 119 1.08 -15.20 -9.32
N LEU A 120 0.51 -16.34 -8.92
CA LEU A 120 1.29 -17.48 -8.42
C LEU A 120 1.71 -18.41 -9.55
N CYS A 121 0.78 -18.82 -10.43
CA CYS A 121 1.06 -19.76 -11.50
C CYS A 121 0.98 -19.17 -12.92
N GLY A 122 0.52 -17.92 -13.06
CA GLY A 122 0.39 -17.25 -14.36
C GLY A 122 -0.91 -17.57 -15.11
N HIS A 123 -1.83 -18.39 -14.55
CA HIS A 123 -3.12 -18.67 -15.16
C HIS A 123 -3.90 -17.38 -15.47
N ILE A 124 -4.52 -17.33 -16.66
CA ILE A 124 -5.30 -16.17 -17.10
C ILE A 124 -6.63 -16.66 -17.68
N GLU A 125 -7.73 -16.10 -17.18
CA GLU A 125 -9.06 -16.39 -17.70
C GLU A 125 -9.91 -15.12 -17.84
N ALA A 126 -11.02 -15.18 -18.57
CA ALA A 126 -11.99 -14.10 -18.64
C ALA A 126 -12.71 -13.94 -17.31
N ALA A 127 -12.99 -12.71 -16.88
CA ALA A 127 -13.80 -12.49 -15.69
C ALA A 127 -15.21 -13.03 -15.91
N PRO A 128 -15.77 -13.81 -14.96
CA PRO A 128 -17.12 -14.35 -15.09
C PRO A 128 -18.14 -13.20 -15.02
N GLN A 129 -19.26 -13.35 -15.72
CA GLN A 129 -20.40 -12.42 -15.64
C GLN A 129 -21.31 -12.73 -14.47
N ARG A 130 -21.28 -13.96 -13.96
CA ARG A 130 -22.06 -14.44 -12.82
C ARG A 130 -21.17 -15.19 -11.85
N CYS A 131 -21.50 -15.15 -10.59
CA CYS A 131 -20.77 -15.90 -9.57
C CYS A 131 -20.84 -17.41 -9.86
N PRO A 132 -19.70 -18.10 -10.04
CA PRO A 132 -19.72 -19.56 -10.28
C PRO A 132 -20.29 -20.36 -9.12
N SER A 133 -20.26 -19.79 -7.89
CA SER A 133 -20.73 -20.49 -6.69
C SER A 133 -22.26 -20.36 -6.44
N CYS A 134 -22.87 -19.22 -6.76
CA CYS A 134 -24.30 -18.98 -6.46
C CYS A 134 -25.12 -18.42 -7.62
N GLY A 135 -24.52 -18.21 -8.80
CA GLY A 135 -25.21 -17.70 -9.98
C GLY A 135 -25.56 -16.21 -9.95
N SER A 136 -25.27 -15.49 -8.86
CA SER A 136 -25.59 -14.07 -8.71
C SER A 136 -24.78 -13.21 -9.70
N GLU A 137 -25.43 -12.17 -10.23
CA GLU A 137 -24.77 -11.15 -11.08
C GLU A 137 -24.06 -10.07 -10.25
N LYS A 138 -24.21 -10.07 -8.91
CA LYS A 138 -23.58 -9.11 -8.01
C LYS A 138 -22.11 -9.47 -7.80
N LEU A 139 -21.29 -9.22 -8.81
CA LEU A 139 -19.85 -9.36 -8.70
C LEU A 139 -19.24 -8.00 -8.33
N GLU A 140 -18.52 -7.99 -7.24
CA GLU A 140 -17.86 -6.80 -6.70
C GLU A 140 -16.36 -6.92 -6.89
N HIS A 141 -15.76 -5.82 -7.34
CA HIS A 141 -14.33 -5.72 -7.42
C HIS A 141 -13.79 -5.38 -6.02
N GLY A 142 -13.22 -6.37 -5.36
CA GLY A 142 -12.66 -6.21 -4.03
C GLY A 142 -11.41 -5.33 -4.03
N ALA A 143 -11.32 -4.53 -2.99
CA ALA A 143 -10.24 -3.64 -2.58
C ALA A 143 -9.80 -2.56 -3.58
N ALA A 144 -9.87 -1.35 -3.05
CA ALA A 144 -9.43 -0.14 -3.71
C ALA A 144 -7.92 -0.16 -3.98
N GLY A 145 -7.54 0.02 -5.24
CA GLY A 145 -6.22 0.34 -5.73
C GLY A 145 -5.76 1.70 -5.26
N THR A 146 -4.43 1.93 -5.33
CA THR A 146 -3.87 3.28 -5.22
C THR A 146 -4.66 4.24 -6.11
N GLU A 147 -5.09 3.79 -7.27
CA GLU A 147 -5.94 4.52 -8.22
C GLU A 147 -7.32 4.86 -7.62
N ARG A 148 -7.99 3.93 -6.96
CA ARG A 148 -9.28 4.24 -6.30
C ARG A 148 -9.09 5.14 -5.08
N VAL A 149 -8.00 5.00 -4.34
CA VAL A 149 -7.68 5.91 -3.23
C VAL A 149 -7.38 7.32 -3.77
N GLU A 150 -6.67 7.43 -4.89
CA GLU A 150 -6.42 8.70 -5.58
C GLU A 150 -7.74 9.37 -6.00
N VAL A 151 -8.62 8.64 -6.68
CA VAL A 151 -9.94 9.15 -7.08
C VAL A 151 -10.79 9.52 -5.86
N ALA A 152 -10.79 8.68 -4.83
CA ALA A 152 -11.52 8.94 -3.59
C ALA A 152 -11.00 10.19 -2.87
N LEU A 153 -9.67 10.38 -2.83
CA LEU A 153 -9.06 11.60 -2.28
C LEU A 153 -9.43 12.84 -3.09
N ALA A 154 -9.30 12.78 -4.41
CA ALA A 154 -9.65 13.91 -5.29
C ALA A 154 -11.12 14.33 -5.11
N SER A 155 -12.02 13.36 -4.92
CA SER A 155 -13.44 13.63 -4.64
C SER A 155 -13.69 14.17 -3.23
N ALA A 156 -13.02 13.60 -2.22
CA ALA A 156 -13.23 13.92 -0.81
C ALA A 156 -12.55 15.22 -0.37
N LEU A 157 -11.46 15.59 -1.03
CA LEU A 157 -10.57 16.71 -0.68
C LEU A 157 -10.28 17.57 -1.92
N PRO A 158 -11.27 18.32 -2.43
CA PRO A 158 -11.06 19.19 -3.59
C PRO A 158 -9.91 20.18 -3.33
N GLY A 159 -8.99 20.31 -4.28
CA GLY A 159 -7.83 21.20 -4.19
C GLY A 159 -6.58 20.60 -3.56
N VAL A 160 -6.63 19.40 -3.02
CA VAL A 160 -5.45 18.66 -2.56
C VAL A 160 -4.75 18.01 -3.76
N ARG A 161 -3.46 18.31 -3.91
CA ARG A 161 -2.64 17.76 -4.98
C ARG A 161 -2.12 16.39 -4.58
N VAL A 162 -2.42 15.38 -5.38
CA VAL A 162 -2.09 13.98 -5.08
C VAL A 162 -1.08 13.45 -6.10
N LEU A 163 -0.07 12.74 -5.63
CA LEU A 163 0.81 11.90 -6.44
C LEU A 163 0.62 10.45 -6.07
N ARG A 164 0.75 9.56 -7.06
CA ARG A 164 0.64 8.11 -6.87
C ARG A 164 1.95 7.42 -7.22
N LEU A 165 2.35 6.49 -6.37
CA LEU A 165 3.54 5.66 -6.53
C LEU A 165 3.14 4.18 -6.45
N ASP A 166 3.06 3.51 -7.59
CA ASP A 166 2.82 2.08 -7.68
C ASP A 166 3.76 1.40 -8.71
N ARG A 167 3.71 0.08 -8.77
CA ARG A 167 4.56 -0.69 -9.69
C ARG A 167 4.29 -0.40 -11.16
N ASP A 168 3.09 0.03 -11.50
CA ASP A 168 2.67 0.23 -12.89
C ASP A 168 3.06 1.63 -13.37
N THR A 169 3.06 2.61 -12.46
CA THR A 169 3.43 4.00 -12.74
C THR A 169 4.91 4.30 -12.52
N SER A 170 5.68 3.38 -11.88
CA SER A 170 6.98 3.74 -11.30
C SER A 170 8.07 2.69 -11.58
N ARG A 171 8.50 2.60 -12.84
CA ARG A 171 9.70 1.83 -13.20
C ARG A 171 10.85 2.77 -13.58
N GLY A 172 12.04 2.54 -13.00
CA GLY A 172 13.25 3.29 -13.35
C GLY A 172 13.14 4.79 -13.10
N LYS A 173 13.32 5.60 -14.13
CA LYS A 173 13.32 7.07 -14.06
C LYS A 173 12.00 7.65 -13.55
N ALA A 174 10.86 7.02 -13.85
CA ALA A 174 9.55 7.51 -13.40
C ALA A 174 9.38 7.47 -11.88
N LEU A 175 9.98 6.49 -11.20
CA LEU A 175 10.02 6.43 -9.74
C LEU A 175 10.72 7.66 -9.16
N ILE A 176 11.91 7.95 -9.66
CA ILE A 176 12.73 9.07 -9.18
C ILE A 176 11.99 10.40 -9.41
N ASP A 177 11.37 10.58 -10.58
CA ASP A 177 10.61 11.79 -10.91
C ASP A 177 9.45 12.02 -9.91
N VAL A 178 8.64 11.00 -9.61
CA VAL A 178 7.54 11.13 -8.65
C VAL A 178 8.05 11.51 -7.26
N LEU A 179 9.13 10.88 -6.80
CA LEU A 179 9.71 11.18 -5.49
C LEU A 179 10.30 12.59 -5.43
N ASP A 180 10.96 13.04 -6.48
CA ASP A 180 11.55 14.37 -6.56
C ASP A 180 10.48 15.46 -6.65
N ARG A 181 9.42 15.24 -7.40
CA ARG A 181 8.25 16.14 -7.44
C ARG A 181 7.61 16.26 -6.05
N PHE A 182 7.47 15.15 -5.32
CA PHE A 182 6.94 15.20 -3.96
C PHE A 182 7.89 15.95 -3.01
N ARG A 183 9.22 15.74 -3.10
CA ARG A 183 10.21 16.51 -2.32
C ARG A 183 10.14 18.01 -2.60
N ARG A 184 9.92 18.40 -3.85
CA ARG A 184 9.75 19.80 -4.25
C ARG A 184 8.41 20.40 -3.88
N ARG A 185 7.58 19.66 -3.13
CA ARG A 185 6.23 20.08 -2.71
C ARG A 185 5.28 20.40 -3.87
N GLU A 186 5.46 19.70 -4.99
CA GLU A 186 4.51 19.79 -6.11
C GLU A 186 3.19 19.04 -5.83
N ALA A 187 3.16 18.22 -4.76
CA ALA A 187 1.98 17.56 -4.24
C ALA A 187 1.94 17.58 -2.72
N ASP A 188 0.73 17.51 -2.20
CA ASP A 188 0.43 17.56 -0.77
C ASP A 188 0.31 16.16 -0.18
N VAL A 189 -0.15 15.20 -0.98
CA VAL A 189 -0.33 13.80 -0.58
C VAL A 189 0.37 12.86 -1.55
N LEU A 190 1.14 11.93 -1.01
CA LEU A 190 1.72 10.81 -1.78
C LEU A 190 1.03 9.51 -1.38
N ILE A 191 0.41 8.84 -2.35
CA ILE A 191 -0.20 7.52 -2.17
C ILE A 191 0.76 6.46 -2.69
N GLY A 192 1.00 5.41 -1.90
CA GLY A 192 1.82 4.32 -2.40
C GLY A 192 1.75 3.05 -1.57
N THR A 193 2.48 2.05 -2.04
CA THR A 193 2.61 0.75 -1.41
C THR A 193 3.99 0.58 -0.78
N GLN A 194 4.43 -0.63 -0.55
CA GLN A 194 5.72 -0.97 0.09
C GLN A 194 6.95 -0.26 -0.50
N MET A 195 6.86 0.28 -1.72
CA MET A 195 7.95 1.04 -2.32
C MET A 195 8.27 2.33 -1.55
N LEU A 196 7.29 2.88 -0.79
CA LEU A 196 7.47 4.04 0.08
C LEU A 196 8.09 3.71 1.44
N SER A 197 8.12 2.43 1.84
CA SER A 197 8.51 2.05 3.20
C SER A 197 10.01 2.03 3.46
N LYS A 198 10.85 2.15 2.44
CA LYS A 198 12.31 1.99 2.57
C LYS A 198 13.10 3.07 1.84
N GLY A 199 14.06 3.66 2.54
CA GLY A 199 15.11 4.48 1.94
C GLY A 199 14.71 5.88 1.48
N HIS A 200 13.56 6.40 1.93
CA HIS A 200 13.11 7.75 1.56
C HIS A 200 13.01 8.63 2.81
N ASP A 201 13.53 9.84 2.71
CA ASP A 201 13.38 10.90 3.70
C ASP A 201 12.62 12.07 3.06
N PHE A 202 11.52 12.46 3.72
CA PHE A 202 10.65 13.55 3.30
C PHE A 202 10.43 14.48 4.50
N PRO A 203 11.27 15.52 4.66
CA PRO A 203 11.18 16.41 5.82
C PRO A 203 9.85 17.16 5.95
N GLY A 204 9.12 17.31 4.85
CA GLY A 204 7.78 17.95 4.84
C GLY A 204 6.63 17.04 5.26
N VAL A 205 6.86 15.74 5.45
CA VAL A 205 5.83 14.78 5.83
C VAL A 205 5.67 14.73 7.34
N THR A 206 4.50 15.09 7.82
CA THR A 206 4.14 15.06 9.24
C THR A 206 3.00 14.09 9.55
N LEU A 207 2.31 13.60 8.53
CA LEU A 207 1.24 12.60 8.66
C LEU A 207 1.53 11.38 7.78
N VAL A 208 1.42 10.19 8.37
CA VAL A 208 1.41 8.92 7.64
C VAL A 208 0.13 8.16 7.99
N GLY A 209 -0.73 7.97 7.00
CA GLY A 209 -1.92 7.14 7.11
C GLY A 209 -1.67 5.75 6.55
N VAL A 210 -1.82 4.70 7.38
CA VAL A 210 -1.74 3.30 6.93
C VAL A 210 -3.14 2.78 6.72
N LEU A 211 -3.48 2.48 5.47
CA LEU A 211 -4.79 1.96 5.10
C LEU A 211 -4.79 0.43 5.18
N LYS A 212 -5.82 -0.14 5.82
CA LYS A 212 -5.97 -1.60 5.99
C LYS A 212 -4.72 -2.23 6.62
N ALA A 213 -4.34 -1.74 7.78
CA ALA A 213 -3.15 -2.20 8.51
C ALA A 213 -3.26 -3.66 9.00
N ASP A 214 -4.45 -4.21 9.01
CA ASP A 214 -4.81 -5.57 9.43
C ASP A 214 -4.66 -6.65 8.34
N GLN A 215 -4.19 -6.28 7.14
CA GLN A 215 -4.06 -7.19 5.98
C GLN A 215 -2.62 -7.46 5.57
#